data_99505e40de7a7f0f06f8b2f1239cec1b
#
_entry.id   99505e40de7a7f0f06f8b2f1239cec1b
#
_cell.length_a   1.000
_cell.length_b   1.000
_cell.length_c   1.000
_cell.angle_alpha   90.00
_cell.angle_beta   90.00
_cell.angle_gamma   90.00
#
_symmetry.space_group_name_H-M   'P 1'
#
loop_
_entity.id
_entity.type
_entity.pdbx_description
1 polymer ?
#
loop_
_entity_poly.entity_id
_entity_poly.type
_entity_poly.pdbx_seq_one_letter_code
_entity_poly.pdbx_strand_id
1 'polypeptide(L)'
;MITDIPVFAYRACLPRAVCCLVCIKGFVMRVQEKLGAIYERLNAYFGDLHWWPGDTPFEIIVGAILTQNTNWKNVQTAIGRLKEAGLLDPLKLHGTEDSTVAGLIKSSGYYNLKTKRLKAFLDFLHNEYAGDLDTMFNEELWTLRKKLLDVRGIGDETADSILLYGGGMPVFVIDAYTRRILERHDLIPPDWSYQEVQALFMERLPHDALRYNQYHALLVQVGKQFCKKKPLCSGCPLEDGLRA
;
A
#
# COMPACT_ATOMS: atom_id res chain seq x y z
N MET A 1 -15.47 -32.47 0.16
CA MET A 1 -15.45 -31.02 -0.16
C MET A 1 -14.00 -30.69 -0.45
N ILE A 2 -13.66 -30.63 -1.73
CA ILE A 2 -12.32 -30.28 -2.23
C ILE A 2 -12.46 -28.82 -2.63
N THR A 3 -11.98 -27.93 -1.76
CA THR A 3 -12.05 -26.49 -1.96
C THR A 3 -10.75 -26.01 -2.59
N ASP A 4 -10.89 -25.38 -3.73
CA ASP A 4 -10.09 -24.34 -4.36
C ASP A 4 -8.56 -24.44 -4.28
N ILE A 5 -7.99 -25.07 -5.29
CA ILE A 5 -6.58 -24.87 -5.66
C ILE A 5 -6.52 -23.51 -6.39
N PRO A 6 -5.75 -22.53 -5.90
CA PRO A 6 -5.66 -21.23 -6.56
C PRO A 6 -5.12 -21.39 -7.99
N VAL A 7 -5.74 -20.67 -8.92
CA VAL A 7 -5.49 -20.67 -10.37
C VAL A 7 -4.01 -20.41 -10.76
N PHE A 8 -3.21 -19.92 -9.82
CA PHE A 8 -1.80 -19.53 -10.02
C PHE A 8 -0.82 -20.71 -10.15
N ALA A 9 -1.19 -21.91 -9.73
CA ALA A 9 -0.31 -23.08 -9.84
C ALA A 9 -0.15 -23.62 -11.28
N TYR A 10 -0.98 -23.16 -12.22
CA TYR A 10 -1.06 -23.75 -13.56
C TYR A 10 -0.06 -23.20 -14.59
N ARG A 11 0.60 -22.06 -14.35
CA ARG A 11 1.52 -21.48 -15.34
C ARG A 11 2.98 -21.95 -15.25
N ALA A 12 3.38 -22.62 -14.20
CA ALA A 12 4.79 -23.02 -13.98
C ALA A 12 5.13 -24.49 -14.30
N CYS A 13 4.16 -25.35 -14.67
CA CYS A 13 4.43 -26.75 -14.99
C CYS A 13 3.85 -27.17 -16.34
N LEU A 14 4.70 -27.38 -17.36
CA LEU A 14 4.40 -28.19 -18.55
C LEU A 14 4.65 -29.69 -18.26
N PRO A 15 4.09 -30.63 -19.05
CA PRO A 15 3.25 -31.71 -18.57
C PRO A 15 4.00 -33.00 -18.19
N ARG A 16 3.89 -33.46 -16.95
CA ARG A 16 3.86 -34.88 -16.57
C ARG A 16 3.31 -35.02 -15.15
N ALA A 17 2.16 -35.66 -15.07
CA ALA A 17 1.24 -35.66 -13.95
C ALA A 17 1.64 -36.61 -12.81
N VAL A 18 2.64 -36.37 -12.01
CA VAL A 18 2.81 -37.00 -10.67
C VAL A 18 3.73 -36.19 -9.74
N CYS A 19 4.43 -35.18 -10.20
CA CYS A 19 5.43 -34.46 -9.41
C CYS A 19 4.91 -33.22 -8.66
N CYS A 20 3.61 -32.89 -8.80
CA CYS A 20 3.15 -31.52 -8.54
C CYS A 20 2.92 -31.16 -7.06
N LEU A 21 2.38 -32.06 -6.25
CA LEU A 21 1.95 -31.69 -4.88
C LEU A 21 3.09 -31.47 -3.87
N VAL A 22 4.19 -32.20 -4.02
CA VAL A 22 5.35 -32.03 -3.12
C VAL A 22 6.18 -30.83 -3.52
N CYS A 23 6.34 -30.58 -4.84
CA CYS A 23 7.02 -29.37 -5.34
C CYS A 23 6.24 -28.10 -4.99
N ILE A 24 4.90 -28.11 -5.13
CA ILE A 24 4.06 -26.96 -4.80
C ILE A 24 4.12 -26.66 -3.29
N LYS A 25 3.99 -27.66 -2.43
CA LYS A 25 4.08 -27.47 -0.97
C LYS A 25 5.48 -26.97 -0.56
N GLY A 26 6.54 -27.52 -1.11
CA GLY A 26 7.91 -27.10 -0.80
C GLY A 26 8.22 -25.66 -1.32
N PHE A 27 7.67 -25.25 -2.45
CA PHE A 27 7.80 -23.90 -2.97
C PHE A 27 6.99 -22.88 -2.13
N VAL A 28 5.75 -23.22 -1.81
CA VAL A 28 4.85 -22.39 -0.97
C VAL A 28 5.45 -22.18 0.41
N MET A 29 5.95 -23.19 1.09
CA MET A 29 6.60 -23.05 2.38
C MET A 29 7.84 -22.16 2.30
N ARG A 30 8.71 -22.36 1.29
CA ARG A 30 9.91 -21.53 1.11
C ARG A 30 9.59 -20.05 0.89
N VAL A 31 8.55 -19.71 0.14
CA VAL A 31 8.16 -18.30 -0.09
C VAL A 31 7.64 -17.66 1.19
N GLN A 32 6.78 -18.35 1.94
CA GLN A 32 6.29 -17.87 3.23
C GLN A 32 7.44 -17.66 4.23
N GLU A 33 8.38 -18.59 4.31
CA GLU A 33 9.57 -18.49 5.15
C GLU A 33 10.44 -17.30 4.74
N LYS A 34 10.63 -17.08 3.43
CA LYS A 34 11.37 -15.91 2.91
C LYS A 34 10.70 -14.59 3.26
N LEU A 35 9.37 -14.49 3.09
CA LEU A 35 8.64 -13.29 3.48
C LEU A 35 8.75 -13.02 4.99
N GLY A 36 8.65 -14.07 5.83
CA GLY A 36 8.89 -13.97 7.25
C GLY A 36 10.31 -13.50 7.58
N ALA A 37 11.32 -14.10 6.96
CA ALA A 37 12.71 -13.74 7.16
C ALA A 37 13.03 -12.29 6.71
N ILE A 38 12.42 -11.81 5.63
CA ILE A 38 12.52 -10.40 5.21
C ILE A 38 11.99 -9.50 6.32
N TYR A 39 10.78 -9.77 6.80
CA TYR A 39 10.17 -8.98 7.86
C TYR A 39 11.06 -8.91 9.10
N GLU A 40 11.50 -10.06 9.63
CA GLU A 40 12.31 -10.13 10.85
C GLU A 40 13.66 -9.40 10.70
N ARG A 41 14.36 -9.57 9.56
CA ARG A 41 15.62 -8.88 9.28
C ARG A 41 15.44 -7.37 9.19
N LEU A 42 14.43 -6.92 8.47
CA LEU A 42 14.16 -5.50 8.32
C LEU A 42 13.72 -4.88 9.64
N ASN A 43 12.89 -5.58 10.40
CA ASN A 43 12.43 -5.12 11.71
C ASN A 43 13.56 -5.07 12.73
N ALA A 44 14.47 -6.04 12.72
CA ALA A 44 15.67 -6.02 13.56
C ALA A 44 16.62 -4.85 13.20
N TYR A 45 16.70 -4.47 11.93
CA TYR A 45 17.59 -3.41 11.44
C TYR A 45 17.03 -2.00 11.66
N PHE A 46 15.74 -1.78 11.34
CA PHE A 46 15.11 -0.46 11.38
C PHE A 46 14.31 -0.18 12.65
N GLY A 47 13.89 -1.21 13.38
CA GLY A 47 12.97 -1.09 14.51
C GLY A 47 11.55 -0.75 14.07
N ASP A 48 10.71 -0.35 15.03
CA ASP A 48 9.36 0.13 14.80
C ASP A 48 9.39 1.52 14.15
N LEU A 49 8.72 1.65 13.02
CA LEU A 49 8.73 2.88 12.22
C LEU A 49 7.55 3.81 12.50
N HIS A 50 6.57 3.37 13.31
CA HIS A 50 5.36 4.16 13.61
C HIS A 50 4.74 4.76 12.34
N TRP A 51 4.56 3.93 11.35
CA TRP A 51 4.04 4.30 10.04
C TRP A 51 2.49 4.21 10.09
N TRP A 52 1.75 5.09 9.47
CA TRP A 52 1.92 6.23 8.59
C TRP A 52 1.95 7.51 9.43
N PRO A 53 2.75 8.53 9.08
CA PRO A 53 2.80 9.79 9.82
C PRO A 53 1.57 10.65 9.49
N GLY A 54 0.56 10.59 10.32
CA GLY A 54 -0.67 11.37 10.27
C GLY A 54 -1.39 11.33 11.61
N ASP A 55 -1.96 12.45 12.07
CA ASP A 55 -2.61 12.56 13.37
C ASP A 55 -4.04 12.03 13.36
N THR A 56 -4.68 11.99 12.18
CA THR A 56 -6.08 11.55 12.01
C THR A 56 -6.26 10.68 10.76
N PRO A 57 -7.29 9.81 10.72
CA PRO A 57 -7.63 9.05 9.51
C PRO A 57 -7.80 9.95 8.28
N PHE A 58 -8.41 11.11 8.41
CA PHE A 58 -8.58 12.04 7.29
C PHE A 58 -7.25 12.60 6.78
N GLU A 59 -6.34 12.97 7.67
CA GLU A 59 -4.98 13.38 7.29
C GLU A 59 -4.25 12.30 6.51
N ILE A 60 -4.38 11.05 6.94
CA ILE A 60 -3.79 9.89 6.27
C ILE A 60 -4.36 9.75 4.85
N ILE A 61 -5.68 9.86 4.68
CA ILE A 61 -6.34 9.80 3.38
C ILE A 61 -5.85 10.92 2.45
N VAL A 62 -5.82 12.16 2.96
CA VAL A 62 -5.27 13.31 2.20
C VAL A 62 -3.82 13.04 1.81
N GLY A 63 -3.00 12.53 2.75
CA GLY A 63 -1.62 12.14 2.51
C GLY A 63 -1.49 11.10 1.39
N ALA A 64 -2.30 10.04 1.43
CA ALA A 64 -2.30 8.96 0.41
C ALA A 64 -2.62 9.51 -0.98
N ILE A 65 -3.62 10.38 -1.11
CA ILE A 65 -3.99 11.01 -2.39
C ILE A 65 -2.88 11.99 -2.86
N LEU A 66 -2.31 12.77 -1.96
CA LEU A 66 -1.29 13.75 -2.30
C LEU A 66 0.09 13.13 -2.58
N THR A 67 0.38 11.91 -2.11
CA THR A 67 1.68 11.25 -2.33
C THR A 67 1.86 10.73 -3.76
N GLN A 68 0.80 10.64 -4.54
CA GLN A 68 0.86 10.18 -5.92
C GLN A 68 1.90 11.00 -6.74
N ASN A 69 2.94 10.30 -7.23
CA ASN A 69 4.02 10.89 -8.06
C ASN A 69 4.75 12.10 -7.41
N THR A 70 4.94 12.11 -6.10
CA THR A 70 5.74 13.13 -5.41
C THR A 70 6.47 12.55 -4.20
N ASN A 71 7.40 13.32 -3.62
CA ASN A 71 8.07 12.92 -2.39
C ASN A 71 7.28 13.38 -1.15
N TRP A 72 7.47 12.66 -0.04
CA TRP A 72 6.74 12.91 1.21
C TRP A 72 6.93 14.33 1.77
N LYS A 73 8.12 14.92 1.64
CA LYS A 73 8.37 16.30 2.12
C LYS A 73 7.42 17.32 1.49
N ASN A 74 7.14 17.16 0.20
CA ASN A 74 6.19 18.02 -0.51
C ASN A 74 4.75 17.84 0.00
N VAL A 75 4.38 16.61 0.34
CA VAL A 75 3.07 16.26 0.92
C VAL A 75 2.93 16.86 2.31
N GLN A 76 3.94 16.72 3.16
CA GLN A 76 3.96 17.33 4.50
C GLN A 76 3.76 18.84 4.45
N THR A 77 4.41 19.53 3.50
CA THR A 77 4.21 20.98 3.29
C THR A 77 2.77 21.30 2.90
N ALA A 78 2.13 20.48 2.05
CA ALA A 78 0.75 20.67 1.64
C ALA A 78 -0.23 20.43 2.82
N ILE A 79 -0.02 19.35 3.57
CA ILE A 79 -0.82 19.01 4.75
C ILE A 79 -0.69 20.12 5.82
N GLY A 80 0.53 20.61 6.06
CA GLY A 80 0.76 21.71 7.00
C GLY A 80 -0.07 22.95 6.65
N ARG A 81 -0.11 23.35 5.37
CA ARG A 81 -0.94 24.47 4.91
C ARG A 81 -2.43 24.24 5.08
N LEU A 82 -2.90 23.00 4.84
CA LEU A 82 -4.30 22.65 5.09
C LEU A 82 -4.64 22.70 6.58
N LYS A 83 -3.72 22.26 7.47
CA LYS A 83 -3.85 22.38 8.94
C LYS A 83 -3.91 23.84 9.37
N GLU A 84 -2.97 24.68 8.91
CA GLU A 84 -2.92 26.11 9.24
C GLU A 84 -4.17 26.85 8.78
N ALA A 85 -4.77 26.44 7.65
CA ALA A 85 -6.03 26.99 7.16
C ALA A 85 -7.27 26.42 7.87
N GLY A 86 -7.11 25.46 8.79
CA GLY A 86 -8.23 24.79 9.47
C GLY A 86 -9.10 23.93 8.56
N LEU A 87 -8.54 23.48 7.41
CA LEU A 87 -9.26 22.75 6.36
C LEU A 87 -8.97 21.24 6.33
N LEU A 88 -8.21 20.72 7.31
CA LEU A 88 -7.98 19.27 7.40
C LEU A 88 -9.16 18.60 8.14
N ASP A 89 -10.34 18.80 7.59
CA ASP A 89 -11.64 18.29 8.03
C ASP A 89 -12.46 17.95 6.77
N PRO A 90 -13.13 16.77 6.70
CA PRO A 90 -13.84 16.35 5.50
C PRO A 90 -14.89 17.35 5.02
N LEU A 91 -15.75 17.83 5.90
CA LEU A 91 -16.86 18.73 5.52
C LEU A 91 -16.36 20.11 5.12
N LYS A 92 -15.39 20.66 5.86
CA LYS A 92 -14.79 21.95 5.54
C LYS A 92 -14.06 21.91 4.20
N LEU A 93 -13.23 20.87 3.98
CA LEU A 93 -12.48 20.74 2.73
C LEU A 93 -13.42 20.48 1.56
N HIS A 94 -14.51 19.74 1.74
CA HIS A 94 -15.54 19.53 0.74
C HIS A 94 -16.19 20.84 0.31
N GLY A 95 -16.59 21.70 1.26
CA GLY A 95 -17.20 23.00 0.99
C GLY A 95 -16.26 24.11 0.50
N THR A 96 -14.94 23.86 0.48
CA THR A 96 -13.95 24.87 0.08
C THR A 96 -13.81 24.94 -1.43
N GLU A 97 -13.68 26.12 -2.01
CA GLU A 97 -13.47 26.33 -3.44
C GLU A 97 -12.20 25.63 -3.96
N ASP A 98 -12.29 25.00 -5.14
CA ASP A 98 -11.19 24.24 -5.76
C ASP A 98 -9.92 25.06 -5.94
N SER A 99 -10.04 26.34 -6.29
CA SER A 99 -8.91 27.25 -6.45
C SER A 99 -8.14 27.47 -5.15
N THR A 100 -8.83 27.55 -4.02
CA THR A 100 -8.26 27.67 -2.67
C THR A 100 -7.53 26.38 -2.29
N VAL A 101 -8.18 25.22 -2.45
CA VAL A 101 -7.55 23.92 -2.19
C VAL A 101 -6.29 23.75 -3.05
N ALA A 102 -6.37 24.03 -4.36
CA ALA A 102 -5.25 23.94 -5.28
C ALA A 102 -4.07 24.82 -4.85
N GLY A 103 -4.33 26.04 -4.36
CA GLY A 103 -3.32 26.95 -3.83
C GLY A 103 -2.59 26.37 -2.62
N LEU A 104 -3.32 25.79 -1.67
CA LEU A 104 -2.76 25.21 -0.44
C LEU A 104 -1.92 23.96 -0.72
N ILE A 105 -2.33 23.08 -1.62
CA ILE A 105 -1.63 21.84 -1.93
C ILE A 105 -0.60 21.96 -3.06
N LYS A 106 -0.25 23.17 -3.49
CA LYS A 106 0.65 23.42 -4.64
C LYS A 106 2.00 22.73 -4.52
N SER A 107 2.54 22.60 -3.31
CA SER A 107 3.81 21.90 -3.05
C SER A 107 3.78 20.43 -3.45
N SER A 108 2.62 19.76 -3.42
CA SER A 108 2.50 18.34 -3.77
C SER A 108 2.69 18.04 -5.26
N GLY A 109 2.77 19.05 -6.14
CA GLY A 109 2.83 18.90 -7.59
C GLY A 109 1.50 18.41 -8.19
N TYR A 110 1.28 18.60 -9.47
CA TYR A 110 0.02 18.25 -10.15
C TYR A 110 -1.23 18.69 -9.38
N TYR A 111 -1.14 19.82 -8.68
CA TYR A 111 -2.10 20.25 -7.65
C TYR A 111 -3.52 20.41 -8.19
N ASN A 112 -3.73 20.88 -9.43
CA ASN A 112 -5.07 20.95 -10.02
C ASN A 112 -5.70 19.56 -10.20
N LEU A 113 -4.91 18.56 -10.61
CA LEU A 113 -5.38 17.18 -10.73
C LEU A 113 -5.65 16.56 -9.35
N LYS A 114 -4.75 16.83 -8.39
CA LYS A 114 -4.88 16.32 -7.01
C LYS A 114 -6.08 16.95 -6.28
N THR A 115 -6.37 18.23 -6.54
CA THR A 115 -7.61 18.87 -6.06
C THR A 115 -8.83 18.12 -6.56
N LYS A 116 -8.90 17.81 -7.86
CA LYS A 116 -10.01 17.02 -8.42
C LYS A 116 -10.13 15.63 -7.81
N ARG A 117 -9.00 14.97 -7.49
CA ARG A 117 -9.01 13.66 -6.83
C ARG A 117 -9.48 13.75 -5.38
N LEU A 118 -9.02 14.75 -4.64
CA LEU A 118 -9.48 15.02 -3.27
C LEU A 118 -10.99 15.31 -3.27
N LYS A 119 -11.47 16.15 -4.19
CA LYS A 119 -12.90 16.47 -4.30
C LYS A 119 -13.73 15.24 -4.65
N ALA A 120 -13.27 14.41 -5.59
CA ALA A 120 -13.96 13.17 -5.94
C ALA A 120 -14.06 12.21 -4.73
N PHE A 121 -13.02 12.12 -3.91
CA PHE A 121 -13.08 11.35 -2.66
C PHE A 121 -14.05 11.98 -1.65
N LEU A 122 -14.04 13.29 -1.52
CA LEU A 122 -14.93 14.02 -0.60
C LEU A 122 -16.38 13.93 -1.02
N ASP A 123 -16.68 14.00 -2.35
CA ASP A 123 -18.00 13.76 -2.90
C ASP A 123 -18.47 12.33 -2.57
N PHE A 124 -17.63 11.34 -2.78
CA PHE A 124 -17.89 9.94 -2.42
C PHE A 124 -18.20 9.80 -0.91
N LEU A 125 -17.35 10.34 -0.05
CA LEU A 125 -17.52 10.27 1.40
C LEU A 125 -18.80 10.97 1.85
N HIS A 126 -19.13 12.13 1.24
CA HIS A 126 -20.34 12.87 1.56
C HIS A 126 -21.60 12.13 1.11
N ASN A 127 -21.63 11.64 -0.12
CA ASN A 127 -22.82 11.02 -0.71
C ASN A 127 -23.14 9.66 -0.12
N GLU A 128 -22.11 8.83 0.14
CA GLU A 128 -22.31 7.46 0.63
C GLU A 128 -22.35 7.37 2.17
N TYR A 129 -21.69 8.30 2.88
CA TYR A 129 -21.46 8.22 4.33
C TYR A 129 -21.72 9.52 5.08
N ALA A 130 -22.38 10.50 4.45
CA ALA A 130 -22.65 11.82 5.05
C ALA A 130 -21.41 12.54 5.62
N GLY A 131 -20.23 12.26 5.08
CA GLY A 131 -18.95 12.83 5.53
C GLY A 131 -18.31 12.11 6.72
N ASP A 132 -18.88 10.99 7.17
CA ASP A 132 -18.45 10.26 8.36
C ASP A 132 -17.51 9.10 7.99
N LEU A 133 -16.24 9.21 8.43
CA LEU A 133 -15.21 8.20 8.20
C LEU A 133 -15.42 6.93 9.04
N ASP A 134 -15.95 7.05 10.23
CA ASP A 134 -16.20 5.89 11.09
C ASP A 134 -17.26 4.98 10.44
N THR A 135 -18.32 5.58 9.90
CA THR A 135 -19.33 4.85 9.10
C THR A 135 -18.71 4.21 7.87
N MET A 136 -17.83 4.93 7.16
CA MET A 136 -17.15 4.39 5.98
C MET A 136 -16.26 3.19 6.33
N PHE A 137 -15.46 3.26 7.38
CA PHE A 137 -14.55 2.19 7.78
C PHE A 137 -15.21 1.03 8.52
N ASN A 138 -16.49 1.15 8.87
CA ASN A 138 -17.31 0.03 9.38
C ASN A 138 -17.84 -0.89 8.26
N GLU A 139 -17.66 -0.55 6.99
CA GLU A 139 -17.98 -1.47 5.89
C GLU A 139 -17.03 -2.67 5.83
N GLU A 140 -17.48 -3.73 5.17
CA GLU A 140 -16.64 -4.87 4.86
C GLU A 140 -15.51 -4.46 3.91
N LEU A 141 -14.30 -4.93 4.17
CA LEU A 141 -13.05 -4.55 3.51
C LEU A 141 -13.16 -4.53 1.98
N TRP A 142 -13.60 -5.63 1.37
CA TRP A 142 -13.58 -5.76 -0.08
C TRP A 142 -14.70 -4.97 -0.76
N THR A 143 -15.81 -4.78 -0.05
CA THR A 143 -16.91 -3.91 -0.48
C THR A 143 -16.46 -2.45 -0.51
N LEU A 144 -15.83 -1.97 0.58
CA LEU A 144 -15.29 -0.62 0.63
C LEU A 144 -14.16 -0.42 -0.39
N ARG A 145 -13.25 -1.43 -0.53
CA ARG A 145 -12.19 -1.38 -1.54
C ARG A 145 -12.74 -1.17 -2.95
N LYS A 146 -13.77 -1.92 -3.33
CA LYS A 146 -14.42 -1.79 -4.63
C LYS A 146 -15.00 -0.39 -4.84
N LYS A 147 -15.71 0.15 -3.85
CA LYS A 147 -16.25 1.51 -3.89
C LYS A 147 -15.14 2.57 -4.04
N LEU A 148 -14.02 2.43 -3.30
CA LEU A 148 -12.89 3.34 -3.41
C LEU A 148 -12.24 3.30 -4.80
N LEU A 149 -12.16 2.14 -5.43
CA LEU A 149 -11.63 2.01 -6.79
C LEU A 149 -12.52 2.65 -7.85
N ASP A 150 -13.82 2.78 -7.59
CA ASP A 150 -14.77 3.49 -8.47
C ASP A 150 -14.62 5.02 -8.33
N VAL A 151 -13.94 5.52 -7.29
CA VAL A 151 -13.66 6.96 -7.12
C VAL A 151 -12.60 7.41 -8.12
N ARG A 152 -12.91 8.43 -8.90
CA ARG A 152 -12.02 8.95 -9.94
C ARG A 152 -10.65 9.38 -9.39
N GLY A 153 -9.61 8.68 -9.80
CA GLY A 153 -8.22 8.99 -9.44
C GLY A 153 -7.70 8.27 -8.20
N ILE A 154 -8.48 7.33 -7.67
CA ILE A 154 -8.04 6.36 -6.67
C ILE A 154 -7.78 5.04 -7.39
N GLY A 155 -6.53 4.59 -7.42
CA GLY A 155 -6.13 3.27 -7.90
C GLY A 155 -5.81 2.33 -6.74
N ASP A 156 -5.42 1.08 -7.06
CA ASP A 156 -5.17 0.02 -6.07
C ASP A 156 -4.28 0.47 -4.90
N GLU A 157 -3.09 1.03 -5.17
CA GLU A 157 -2.16 1.48 -4.13
C GLU A 157 -2.77 2.56 -3.22
N THR A 158 -3.54 3.49 -3.78
CA THR A 158 -4.17 4.56 -2.99
C THR A 158 -5.35 4.03 -2.18
N ALA A 159 -6.19 3.17 -2.76
CA ALA A 159 -7.31 2.54 -2.06
C ALA A 159 -6.81 1.71 -0.88
N ASP A 160 -5.80 0.86 -1.11
CA ASP A 160 -5.25 0.00 -0.08
C ASP A 160 -4.50 0.80 1.00
N SER A 161 -3.86 1.93 0.65
CA SER A 161 -3.27 2.86 1.62
C SER A 161 -4.33 3.52 2.51
N ILE A 162 -5.47 3.91 1.94
CA ILE A 162 -6.61 4.45 2.70
C ILE A 162 -7.15 3.40 3.68
N LEU A 163 -7.35 2.18 3.20
CA LEU A 163 -7.89 1.08 4.01
C LEU A 163 -6.94 0.68 5.13
N LEU A 164 -5.66 0.45 4.81
CA LEU A 164 -4.68 -0.01 5.79
C LEU A 164 -4.35 1.07 6.82
N TYR A 165 -3.94 2.26 6.35
CA TYR A 165 -3.41 3.28 7.24
C TYR A 165 -4.50 4.18 7.83
N GLY A 166 -5.55 4.49 7.08
CA GLY A 166 -6.67 5.30 7.54
C GLY A 166 -7.70 4.50 8.32
N GLY A 167 -8.01 3.29 7.86
CA GLY A 167 -9.06 2.44 8.43
C GLY A 167 -8.57 1.32 9.35
N GLY A 168 -7.25 1.06 9.41
CA GLY A 168 -6.72 -0.08 10.17
C GLY A 168 -7.19 -1.45 9.66
N MET A 169 -7.56 -1.53 8.37
CA MET A 169 -8.08 -2.74 7.75
C MET A 169 -6.93 -3.61 7.22
N PRO A 170 -6.98 -4.95 7.38
CA PRO A 170 -5.86 -5.83 7.05
C PRO A 170 -5.76 -6.10 5.54
N VAL A 171 -5.31 -5.11 4.77
CA VAL A 171 -4.98 -5.21 3.34
C VAL A 171 -3.53 -4.82 3.13
N PHE A 172 -2.78 -5.57 2.30
CA PHE A 172 -1.36 -5.27 2.06
C PHE A 172 -1.20 -4.30 0.89
N VAL A 173 -0.42 -3.23 1.09
CA VAL A 173 -0.15 -2.22 0.06
C VAL A 173 1.05 -2.64 -0.80
N ILE A 174 0.91 -2.57 -2.12
CA ILE A 174 1.99 -2.85 -3.08
C ILE A 174 2.39 -1.56 -3.77
N ASP A 175 3.56 -1.07 -3.45
CA ASP A 175 4.16 0.09 -4.10
C ASP A 175 5.34 -0.29 -5.02
N ALA A 176 5.92 0.68 -5.68
CA ALA A 176 7.07 0.47 -6.56
C ALA A 176 8.33 -0.04 -5.81
N TYR A 177 8.48 0.25 -4.51
CA TYR A 177 9.58 -0.27 -3.70
C TYR A 177 9.39 -1.75 -3.41
N THR A 178 8.20 -2.12 -2.94
CA THR A 178 7.80 -3.50 -2.67
C THR A 178 8.04 -4.38 -3.88
N ARG A 179 7.47 -4.01 -5.03
CA ARG A 179 7.64 -4.75 -6.28
C ARG A 179 9.12 -4.91 -6.65
N ARG A 180 9.88 -3.84 -6.68
CA ARG A 180 11.29 -3.87 -7.06
C ARG A 180 12.15 -4.73 -6.13
N ILE A 181 11.87 -4.73 -4.83
CA ILE A 181 12.58 -5.57 -3.88
C ILE A 181 12.28 -7.03 -4.15
N LEU A 182 11.00 -7.41 -4.30
CA LEU A 182 10.59 -8.78 -4.54
C LEU A 182 11.13 -9.32 -5.87
N GLU A 183 11.09 -8.53 -6.95
CA GLU A 183 11.65 -8.88 -8.25
C GLU A 183 13.17 -9.14 -8.17
N ARG A 184 13.91 -8.27 -7.49
CA ARG A 184 15.38 -8.41 -7.37
C ARG A 184 15.84 -9.57 -6.50
N HIS A 185 14.95 -10.06 -5.66
CA HIS A 185 15.21 -11.23 -4.82
C HIS A 185 14.54 -12.51 -5.36
N ASP A 186 14.10 -12.49 -6.63
CA ASP A 186 13.50 -13.63 -7.34
C ASP A 186 12.29 -14.24 -6.58
N LEU A 187 11.50 -13.38 -5.92
CA LEU A 187 10.30 -13.77 -5.20
C LEU A 187 9.03 -13.66 -6.04
N ILE A 188 9.05 -12.79 -7.04
CA ILE A 188 7.97 -12.61 -8.01
C ILE A 188 8.51 -12.43 -9.43
N PRO A 189 7.77 -12.86 -10.46
CA PRO A 189 8.03 -12.49 -11.85
C PRO A 189 7.75 -11.00 -12.10
N PRO A 190 8.43 -10.37 -13.08
CA PRO A 190 8.22 -8.95 -13.39
C PRO A 190 6.84 -8.61 -13.97
N ASP A 191 6.14 -9.59 -14.53
CA ASP A 191 4.84 -9.44 -15.19
C ASP A 191 3.63 -9.64 -14.28
N TRP A 192 3.85 -9.93 -12.98
CA TRP A 192 2.74 -10.06 -12.04
C TRP A 192 1.98 -8.74 -11.89
N SER A 193 0.65 -8.83 -11.87
CA SER A 193 -0.25 -7.71 -11.57
C SER A 193 -0.10 -7.24 -10.11
N TYR A 194 -0.70 -6.10 -9.79
CA TYR A 194 -0.81 -5.62 -8.42
C TYR A 194 -1.47 -6.68 -7.51
N GLN A 195 -2.58 -7.24 -7.96
CA GLN A 195 -3.37 -8.22 -7.22
C GLN A 195 -2.61 -9.52 -6.97
N GLU A 196 -1.83 -9.99 -7.94
CA GLU A 196 -1.00 -11.19 -7.78
C GLU A 196 0.08 -10.99 -6.71
N VAL A 197 0.74 -9.84 -6.70
CA VAL A 197 1.73 -9.51 -5.66
C VAL A 197 1.07 -9.32 -4.30
N GLN A 198 -0.10 -8.68 -4.23
CA GLN A 198 -0.85 -8.51 -2.99
C GLN A 198 -1.29 -9.85 -2.40
N ALA A 199 -1.81 -10.75 -3.23
CA ALA A 199 -2.21 -12.09 -2.83
C ALA A 199 -1.04 -12.88 -2.22
N LEU A 200 0.19 -12.71 -2.74
CA LEU A 200 1.38 -13.33 -2.17
C LEU A 200 1.55 -13.02 -0.68
N PHE A 201 1.35 -11.78 -0.26
CA PHE A 201 1.43 -11.39 1.14
C PHE A 201 0.19 -11.86 1.93
N MET A 202 -0.99 -11.59 1.40
CA MET A 202 -2.24 -11.83 2.12
C MET A 202 -2.56 -13.31 2.32
N GLU A 203 -2.16 -14.17 1.39
CA GLU A 203 -2.34 -15.62 1.53
C GLU A 203 -1.26 -16.30 2.40
N ARG A 204 -0.10 -15.65 2.61
CA ARG A 204 1.06 -16.26 3.30
C ARG A 204 1.35 -15.68 4.66
N LEU A 205 0.80 -14.52 4.99
CA LEU A 205 0.99 -13.86 6.27
C LEU A 205 -0.33 -13.78 7.04
N PRO A 206 -0.29 -13.72 8.38
CA PRO A 206 -1.49 -13.45 9.17
C PRO A 206 -2.15 -12.13 8.74
N HIS A 207 -3.48 -12.11 8.69
CA HIS A 207 -4.27 -10.91 8.38
C HIS A 207 -4.25 -9.96 9.58
N ASP A 208 -3.18 -9.20 9.70
CA ASP A 208 -2.91 -8.27 10.79
C ASP A 208 -2.52 -6.91 10.21
N ALA A 209 -3.37 -5.91 10.43
CA ALA A 209 -3.17 -4.56 9.90
C ALA A 209 -1.90 -3.90 10.46
N LEU A 210 -1.57 -4.09 11.74
CA LEU A 210 -0.36 -3.54 12.34
C LEU A 210 0.89 -4.15 11.73
N ARG A 211 0.88 -5.46 11.51
CA ARG A 211 1.98 -6.17 10.86
C ARG A 211 2.13 -5.74 9.39
N TYR A 212 1.03 -5.58 8.65
CA TYR A 212 1.07 -5.12 7.27
C TYR A 212 1.58 -3.68 7.16
N ASN A 213 1.14 -2.81 8.06
CA ASN A 213 1.61 -1.44 8.16
C ASN A 213 3.13 -1.40 8.38
N GLN A 214 3.62 -2.06 9.42
CA GLN A 214 5.06 -2.11 9.74
C GLN A 214 5.85 -2.75 8.59
N TYR A 215 5.38 -3.86 8.01
CA TYR A 215 6.10 -4.53 6.94
C TYR A 215 6.24 -3.66 5.69
N HIS A 216 5.15 -3.00 5.27
CA HIS A 216 5.22 -2.09 4.14
C HIS A 216 6.17 -0.91 4.43
N ALA A 217 6.12 -0.32 5.61
CA ALA A 217 7.04 0.73 6.03
C ALA A 217 8.51 0.30 5.93
N LEU A 218 8.83 -0.91 6.37
CA LEU A 218 10.16 -1.50 6.29
C LEU A 218 10.63 -1.67 4.85
N LEU A 219 9.76 -2.15 3.95
CA LEU A 219 10.05 -2.25 2.52
C LEU A 219 10.29 -0.88 1.88
N VAL A 220 9.50 0.13 2.25
CA VAL A 220 9.71 1.51 1.81
C VAL A 220 11.08 2.03 2.28
N GLN A 221 11.49 1.77 3.52
CA GLN A 221 12.79 2.22 4.05
C GLN A 221 13.96 1.56 3.32
N VAL A 222 13.94 0.25 3.14
CA VAL A 222 14.98 -0.45 2.37
C VAL A 222 15.00 0.03 0.92
N GLY A 223 13.84 0.27 0.34
CA GLY A 223 13.72 0.80 -1.02
C GLY A 223 14.33 2.18 -1.18
N LYS A 224 14.17 3.04 -0.18
CA LYS A 224 14.75 4.41 -0.14
C LYS A 224 16.24 4.41 0.13
N GLN A 225 16.72 3.59 1.05
CA GLN A 225 18.11 3.64 1.51
C GLN A 225 19.03 2.77 0.65
N PHE A 226 18.63 1.55 0.29
CA PHE A 226 19.46 0.54 -0.33
C PHE A 226 19.00 0.13 -1.72
N CYS A 227 17.75 -0.29 -1.87
CA CYS A 227 17.22 -0.85 -3.12
C CYS A 227 16.78 0.25 -4.10
N LYS A 228 17.70 1.16 -4.47
CA LYS A 228 17.50 2.26 -5.42
C LYS A 228 17.52 1.76 -6.87
N LYS A 229 17.39 2.66 -7.87
CA LYS A 229 17.57 2.32 -9.30
C LYS A 229 18.91 1.60 -9.52
N LYS A 230 20.01 2.15 -8.97
CA LYS A 230 21.29 1.44 -8.80
C LYS A 230 21.32 0.90 -7.37
N PRO A 231 21.24 -0.42 -7.16
CA PRO A 231 21.17 -0.98 -5.82
C PRO A 231 22.46 -0.79 -5.07
N LEU A 232 22.36 -0.52 -3.77
CA LEU A 232 23.46 -0.46 -2.81
C LEU A 232 23.33 -1.69 -1.91
N CYS A 233 23.81 -2.86 -2.38
CA CYS A 233 23.63 -4.13 -1.66
C CYS A 233 24.57 -4.24 -0.48
N SER A 234 25.80 -3.71 -0.57
CA SER A 234 26.75 -3.73 0.54
C SER A 234 26.18 -3.02 1.77
N GLY A 235 26.02 -3.75 2.86
CA GLY A 235 25.42 -3.28 4.11
C GLY A 235 23.89 -3.21 4.11
N CYS A 236 23.24 -3.69 3.05
CA CYS A 236 21.78 -3.84 3.03
C CYS A 236 21.36 -5.01 3.95
N PRO A 237 20.35 -4.84 4.80
CA PRO A 237 19.90 -5.93 5.68
C PRO A 237 19.37 -7.16 4.93
N LEU A 238 19.16 -7.07 3.62
CA LEU A 238 18.76 -8.17 2.74
C LEU A 238 19.92 -8.70 1.85
N GLU A 239 21.16 -8.25 2.06
CA GLU A 239 22.31 -8.63 1.21
C GLU A 239 22.57 -10.13 1.21
N ASP A 240 22.56 -10.75 2.39
CA ASP A 240 22.89 -12.16 2.57
C ASP A 240 21.65 -13.00 2.85
N GLY A 241 21.25 -13.86 1.91
CA GLY A 241 20.43 -14.98 2.25
C GLY A 241 18.97 -15.01 1.78
N LEU A 242 18.58 -14.20 0.79
CA LEU A 242 17.33 -14.43 0.04
C LEU A 242 17.61 -15.11 -1.32
N ARG A 243 18.83 -15.10 -1.78
CA ARG A 243 19.25 -15.90 -2.95
C ARG A 243 19.36 -17.37 -2.53
N ALA A 244 18.59 -18.21 -3.21
CA ALA A 244 18.64 -19.65 -3.06
C ALA A 244 19.98 -20.19 -3.57
#